data_1df52214708272ba1e119d8eaaa611ea
#
_entry.id   1df52214708272ba1e119d8eaaa611ea
#
_cell.length_a   1.000
_cell.length_b   1.000
_cell.length_c   1.000
_cell.angle_alpha   90.00
_cell.angle_beta   90.00
_cell.angle_gamma   90.00
#
_symmetry.space_group_name_H-M   'P 1'
#
loop_
_entity.id
_entity.type
_entity.pdbx_description
1 polymer ?
#
loop_
_entity_poly.entity_id
_entity_poly.type
_entity_poly.pdbx_seq_one_letter_code
_entity_poly.pdbx_strand_id
1 'polypeptide(L)'
;AIDIALWDLAGKKYNCSVSELLGGSRKFLPSYASTMSGDREKGGLSSPEAYADFAEECLDMGYKGYKMHGWNNGNVSEEIAMLRAVGERVGGKIKIMYDAGCHLSTLADALEVGKICDEYDFYWYEDPYKDGGVSINGNQVLSQKLSTPILVGEHIRNLETSVDMLVNGASFFSRADPDYDGGIT
;
A
#
# COMPACT_ATOMS: atom_id res chain seq x y z
N ALA A 1 13.21 13.05 10.14
CA ALA A 1 13.47 12.80 11.58
C ALA A 1 13.60 14.09 12.40
N ILE A 2 14.57 14.98 12.12
CA ILE A 2 14.77 16.21 12.92
C ILE A 2 13.55 17.13 12.87
N ASP A 3 12.99 17.34 11.72
CA ASP A 3 11.80 18.19 11.52
C ASP A 3 10.61 17.69 12.35
N ILE A 4 10.33 16.40 12.32
CA ILE A 4 9.28 15.77 13.13
C ILE A 4 9.52 16.01 14.63
N ALA A 5 10.77 15.86 15.08
CA ALA A 5 11.12 16.11 16.48
C ALA A 5 10.94 17.58 16.88
N LEU A 6 11.20 18.52 15.97
CA LEU A 6 10.96 19.95 16.21
C LEU A 6 9.47 20.28 16.30
N TRP A 7 8.65 19.65 15.46
CA TRP A 7 7.19 19.77 15.55
C TRP A 7 6.64 19.18 16.85
N ASP A 8 7.13 18.01 17.28
CA ASP A 8 6.76 17.40 18.57
C ASP A 8 7.16 18.31 19.75
N LEU A 9 8.39 18.88 19.71
CA LEU A 9 8.86 19.84 20.71
C LEU A 9 7.97 21.09 20.76
N ALA A 10 7.57 21.62 19.60
CA ALA A 10 6.68 22.76 19.52
C ALA A 10 5.29 22.42 20.12
N GLY A 11 4.72 21.27 19.79
CA GLY A 11 3.48 20.80 20.38
C GLY A 11 3.55 20.72 21.91
N LYS A 12 4.60 20.12 22.44
CA LYS A 12 4.85 20.06 23.88
C LYS A 12 5.00 21.43 24.50
N LYS A 13 5.74 22.34 23.87
CA LYS A 13 5.94 23.71 24.34
C LYS A 13 4.64 24.52 24.42
N TYR A 14 3.78 24.36 23.43
CA TYR A 14 2.51 25.09 23.35
C TYR A 14 1.31 24.31 23.93
N ASN A 15 1.56 23.11 24.46
CA ASN A 15 0.56 22.22 25.04
C ASN A 15 -0.62 21.94 24.11
N CYS A 16 -0.32 21.64 22.84
CA CYS A 16 -1.27 21.27 21.81
C CYS A 16 -0.71 20.18 20.88
N SER A 17 -1.57 19.50 20.16
CA SER A 17 -1.12 18.50 19.18
C SER A 17 -0.45 19.14 17.98
N VAL A 18 0.41 18.39 17.28
CA VAL A 18 0.99 18.83 16.00
C VAL A 18 -0.10 19.12 14.97
N SER A 19 -1.17 18.32 14.98
CA SER A 19 -2.32 18.56 14.12
C SER A 19 -2.96 19.93 14.36
N GLU A 20 -3.10 20.36 15.62
CA GLU A 20 -3.63 21.68 15.96
C GLU A 20 -2.66 22.79 15.53
N LEU A 21 -1.35 22.61 15.72
CA LEU A 21 -0.34 23.57 15.25
C LEU A 21 -0.39 23.78 13.73
N LEU A 22 -0.70 22.73 12.99
CA LEU A 22 -0.87 22.74 11.53
C LEU A 22 -2.25 23.24 11.07
N GLY A 23 -3.11 23.67 12.01
CA GLY A 23 -4.47 24.12 11.71
C GLY A 23 -5.42 22.99 11.34
N GLY A 24 -5.11 21.74 11.72
CA GLY A 24 -5.91 20.57 11.42
C GLY A 24 -7.29 20.62 12.08
N SER A 25 -8.33 20.43 11.27
CA SER A 25 -9.73 20.38 11.71
C SER A 25 -10.30 18.98 11.72
N ARG A 26 -9.64 18.03 11.07
CA ARG A 26 -10.12 16.65 10.92
C ARG A 26 -9.86 15.85 12.20
N LYS A 27 -10.93 15.34 12.82
CA LYS A 27 -10.85 14.55 14.06
C LYS A 27 -10.77 13.05 13.80
N PHE A 28 -11.28 12.59 12.66
CA PHE A 28 -11.30 11.18 12.27
C PHE A 28 -10.76 11.03 10.86
N LEU A 29 -9.90 10.03 10.68
CA LEU A 29 -9.39 9.61 9.38
C LEU A 29 -9.88 8.19 9.11
N PRO A 30 -10.31 7.87 7.89
CA PRO A 30 -10.52 6.48 7.49
C PRO A 30 -9.22 5.70 7.66
N SER A 31 -9.34 4.46 8.15
CA SER A 31 -8.22 3.55 8.27
C SER A 31 -8.57 2.20 7.66
N TYR A 32 -7.54 1.45 7.32
CA TYR A 32 -7.65 0.07 6.88
C TYR A 32 -6.75 -0.82 7.75
N ALA A 33 -7.10 -2.10 7.84
CA ALA A 33 -6.22 -3.08 8.42
C ALA A 33 -5.07 -3.36 7.45
N SER A 34 -3.85 -3.50 7.95
CA SER A 34 -2.68 -3.84 7.12
C SER A 34 -1.90 -4.96 7.79
N THR A 35 -1.57 -5.99 7.03
CA THR A 35 -0.64 -7.02 7.48
C THR A 35 0.79 -6.65 7.10
N MET A 36 1.75 -7.18 7.84
CA MET A 36 3.12 -7.32 7.36
C MET A 36 3.22 -8.53 6.43
N SER A 37 4.40 -8.78 5.90
CA SER A 37 4.65 -9.96 5.08
C SER A 37 4.25 -11.24 5.81
N GLY A 38 3.66 -12.17 5.06
CA GLY A 38 3.29 -13.47 5.57
C GLY A 38 4.50 -14.27 6.02
N ASP A 39 4.28 -15.18 6.94
CA ASP A 39 5.26 -16.13 7.42
C ASP A 39 4.75 -17.56 7.22
N ARG A 40 5.64 -18.53 7.37
CA ARG A 40 5.31 -19.95 7.26
C ARG A 40 5.09 -20.60 8.63
N GLU A 41 5.03 -19.81 9.68
CA GLU A 41 4.80 -20.27 11.04
C GLU A 41 3.33 -20.69 11.25
N LYS A 42 3.14 -21.67 12.11
CA LYS A 42 1.80 -22.16 12.44
C LYS A 42 1.00 -21.07 13.16
N GLY A 43 -0.13 -20.70 12.58
CA GLY A 43 -1.00 -19.65 13.11
C GLY A 43 -0.68 -18.25 12.59
N GLY A 44 0.36 -18.12 11.73
CA GLY A 44 0.62 -16.93 10.97
C GLY A 44 -0.07 -16.94 9.61
N LEU A 45 0.26 -15.97 8.76
CA LEU A 45 -0.23 -15.86 7.39
C LEU A 45 0.57 -16.84 6.48
N SER A 46 0.38 -18.12 6.70
CA SER A 46 1.22 -19.19 6.13
C SER A 46 0.67 -19.81 4.85
N SER A 47 -0.55 -19.48 4.48
CA SER A 47 -1.22 -19.98 3.27
C SER A 47 -2.19 -18.95 2.68
N PRO A 48 -2.62 -19.11 1.42
CA PRO A 48 -3.69 -18.29 0.83
C PRO A 48 -4.95 -18.26 1.68
N GLU A 49 -5.35 -19.39 2.26
CA GLU A 49 -6.55 -19.50 3.11
C GLU A 49 -6.38 -18.70 4.40
N ALA A 50 -5.18 -18.70 5.01
CA ALA A 50 -4.89 -17.93 6.22
C ALA A 50 -5.02 -16.42 5.96
N TYR A 51 -4.62 -15.93 4.80
CA TYR A 51 -4.87 -14.53 4.38
C TYR A 51 -6.35 -14.24 4.19
N ALA A 52 -7.09 -15.17 3.58
CA ALA A 52 -8.53 -15.02 3.37
C ALA A 52 -9.31 -15.03 4.68
N ASP A 53 -8.95 -15.92 5.61
CA ASP A 53 -9.55 -15.98 6.95
C ASP A 53 -9.29 -14.68 7.72
N PHE A 54 -8.06 -14.17 7.70
CA PHE A 54 -7.73 -12.90 8.35
C PHE A 54 -8.42 -11.70 7.69
N ALA A 55 -8.61 -11.70 6.37
CA ALA A 55 -9.39 -10.68 5.68
C ALA A 55 -10.86 -10.67 6.15
N GLU A 56 -11.45 -11.84 6.37
CA GLU A 56 -12.80 -11.98 6.91
C GLU A 56 -12.88 -11.50 8.37
N GLU A 57 -11.88 -11.82 9.20
CA GLU A 57 -11.77 -11.26 10.56
C GLU A 57 -11.69 -9.72 10.54
N CYS A 58 -10.93 -9.13 9.63
CA CYS A 58 -10.86 -7.67 9.48
C CYS A 58 -12.23 -7.07 9.11
N LEU A 59 -12.98 -7.73 8.23
CA LEU A 59 -14.35 -7.32 7.88
C LEU A 59 -15.27 -7.39 9.10
N ASP A 60 -15.20 -8.46 9.88
CA ASP A 60 -16.01 -8.67 11.09
C ASP A 60 -15.66 -7.66 12.20
N MET A 61 -14.38 -7.27 12.32
CA MET A 61 -13.95 -6.17 13.19
C MET A 61 -14.46 -4.78 12.73
N GLY A 62 -15.05 -4.69 11.54
CA GLY A 62 -15.66 -3.47 11.02
C GLY A 62 -14.73 -2.59 10.19
N TYR A 63 -13.51 -3.04 9.84
CA TYR A 63 -12.64 -2.34 8.91
C TYR A 63 -13.30 -2.21 7.53
N LYS A 64 -13.05 -1.07 6.87
CA LYS A 64 -13.58 -0.78 5.53
C LYS A 64 -12.58 -1.05 4.43
N GLY A 65 -11.35 -1.38 4.79
CA GLY A 65 -10.27 -1.74 3.89
C GLY A 65 -9.31 -2.72 4.55
N TYR A 66 -8.71 -3.58 3.73
CA TYR A 66 -7.68 -4.53 4.13
C TYR A 66 -6.55 -4.50 3.09
N LYS A 67 -5.33 -4.21 3.55
CA LYS A 67 -4.11 -4.25 2.73
C LYS A 67 -3.26 -5.46 3.15
N MET A 68 -2.93 -6.30 2.18
CA MET A 68 -2.06 -7.44 2.38
C MET A 68 -0.69 -7.20 1.75
N HIS A 69 0.35 -7.70 2.42
CA HIS A 69 1.66 -7.94 1.83
C HIS A 69 1.79 -9.45 1.57
N GLY A 70 2.47 -9.81 0.47
CA GLY A 70 2.75 -11.22 0.16
C GLY A 70 3.86 -11.81 1.04
N TRP A 71 4.48 -12.87 0.56
CA TRP A 71 5.55 -13.55 1.32
C TRP A 71 6.95 -13.00 1.07
N ASN A 72 7.08 -11.89 0.34
CA ASN A 72 8.37 -11.23 0.03
C ASN A 72 9.39 -12.11 -0.71
N ASN A 73 8.92 -13.15 -1.38
CA ASN A 73 9.75 -14.08 -2.14
C ASN A 73 9.65 -13.90 -3.65
N GLY A 74 8.71 -13.07 -4.11
CA GLY A 74 8.47 -12.80 -5.54
C GLY A 74 7.92 -13.99 -6.32
N ASN A 75 7.35 -14.99 -5.66
CA ASN A 75 6.76 -16.16 -6.31
C ASN A 75 5.38 -15.81 -6.86
N VAL A 76 5.30 -15.54 -8.15
CA VAL A 76 4.08 -15.14 -8.86
C VAL A 76 2.89 -16.09 -8.59
N SER A 77 3.12 -17.40 -8.61
CA SER A 77 2.05 -18.38 -8.41
C SER A 77 1.47 -18.33 -6.99
N GLU A 78 2.32 -18.12 -5.98
CA GLU A 78 1.88 -17.99 -4.58
C GLU A 78 1.14 -16.68 -4.36
N GLU A 79 1.63 -15.57 -4.90
CA GLU A 79 0.94 -14.27 -4.82
C GLU A 79 -0.43 -14.34 -5.49
N ILE A 80 -0.53 -14.93 -6.68
CA ILE A 80 -1.81 -15.13 -7.38
C ILE A 80 -2.78 -15.98 -6.54
N ALA A 81 -2.31 -17.08 -5.96
CA ALA A 81 -3.16 -17.94 -5.13
C ALA A 81 -3.72 -17.19 -3.91
N MET A 82 -2.88 -16.40 -3.25
CA MET A 82 -3.28 -15.56 -2.12
C MET A 82 -4.32 -14.50 -2.53
N LEU A 83 -4.05 -13.75 -3.60
CA LEU A 83 -4.96 -12.70 -4.07
C LEU A 83 -6.33 -13.26 -4.46
N ARG A 84 -6.37 -14.43 -5.12
CA ARG A 84 -7.63 -15.12 -5.45
C ARG A 84 -8.38 -15.54 -4.19
N ALA A 85 -7.72 -16.19 -3.24
CA ALA A 85 -8.37 -16.64 -2.01
C ALA A 85 -9.01 -15.48 -1.24
N VAL A 86 -8.31 -14.34 -1.13
CA VAL A 86 -8.84 -13.14 -0.48
C VAL A 86 -9.95 -12.52 -1.31
N GLY A 87 -9.75 -12.38 -2.63
CA GLY A 87 -10.74 -11.81 -3.55
C GLY A 87 -12.07 -12.60 -3.56
N GLU A 88 -11.99 -13.92 -3.59
CA GLU A 88 -13.16 -14.81 -3.51
C GLU A 88 -13.90 -14.71 -2.17
N ARG A 89 -13.15 -14.57 -1.05
CA ARG A 89 -13.72 -14.53 0.30
C ARG A 89 -14.40 -13.20 0.63
N VAL A 90 -13.75 -12.08 0.36
CA VAL A 90 -14.18 -10.75 0.82
C VAL A 90 -14.37 -9.72 -0.29
N GLY A 91 -14.17 -10.09 -1.55
CA GLY A 91 -14.36 -9.20 -2.69
C GLY A 91 -15.76 -8.57 -2.71
N GLY A 92 -15.82 -7.27 -2.99
CA GLY A 92 -17.05 -6.48 -2.97
C GLY A 92 -17.63 -6.17 -1.58
N LYS A 93 -17.10 -6.76 -0.49
CA LYS A 93 -17.55 -6.51 0.88
C LYS A 93 -16.67 -5.52 1.62
N ILE A 94 -15.39 -5.49 1.31
CA ILE A 94 -14.36 -4.61 1.89
C ILE A 94 -13.44 -4.14 0.76
N LYS A 95 -12.84 -2.96 0.87
CA LYS A 95 -11.80 -2.53 -0.08
C LYS A 95 -10.56 -3.37 0.13
N ILE A 96 -10.15 -4.08 -0.90
CA ILE A 96 -8.94 -4.91 -0.87
C ILE A 96 -7.80 -4.13 -1.51
N MET A 97 -6.64 -4.13 -0.88
CA MET A 97 -5.42 -3.53 -1.39
C MET A 97 -4.29 -4.56 -1.33
N TYR A 98 -3.40 -4.51 -2.29
CA TYR A 98 -2.24 -5.37 -2.32
C TYR A 98 -0.96 -4.56 -2.46
N ASP A 99 0.00 -4.88 -1.60
CA ASP A 99 1.34 -4.31 -1.59
C ASP A 99 2.36 -5.43 -1.89
N ALA A 100 2.93 -5.39 -3.08
CA ALA A 100 3.92 -6.39 -3.50
C ALA A 100 5.31 -6.10 -2.92
N GLY A 101 5.51 -4.98 -2.23
CA GLY A 101 6.76 -4.63 -1.56
C GLY A 101 7.98 -4.61 -2.47
N CYS A 102 7.80 -4.34 -3.75
CA CYS A 102 8.86 -4.41 -4.77
C CYS A 102 9.49 -5.81 -4.93
N HIS A 103 8.80 -6.89 -4.60
CA HIS A 103 9.38 -8.24 -4.62
C HIS A 103 9.24 -8.99 -5.94
N LEU A 104 8.27 -8.66 -6.80
CA LEU A 104 8.14 -9.28 -8.12
C LEU A 104 9.33 -8.91 -9.01
N SER A 105 9.89 -9.90 -9.70
CA SER A 105 11.20 -9.73 -10.32
C SER A 105 11.19 -8.87 -11.57
N THR A 106 10.09 -8.91 -12.32
CA THR A 106 9.97 -8.23 -13.61
C THR A 106 8.65 -7.48 -13.77
N LEU A 107 8.60 -6.56 -14.72
CA LEU A 107 7.36 -5.90 -15.13
C LEU A 107 6.31 -6.90 -15.65
N ALA A 108 6.76 -8.01 -16.28
CA ALA A 108 5.87 -9.06 -16.74
C ALA A 108 5.18 -9.80 -15.58
N ASP A 109 5.93 -10.11 -14.53
CA ASP A 109 5.40 -10.71 -13.30
C ASP A 109 4.37 -9.77 -12.64
N ALA A 110 4.72 -8.48 -12.55
CA ALA A 110 3.83 -7.47 -12.01
C ALA A 110 2.52 -7.33 -12.82
N LEU A 111 2.58 -7.44 -14.14
CA LEU A 111 1.39 -7.44 -14.99
C LEU A 111 0.55 -8.71 -14.80
N GLU A 112 1.18 -9.86 -14.63
CA GLU A 112 0.46 -11.13 -14.40
C GLU A 112 -0.30 -11.09 -13.08
N VAL A 113 0.35 -10.67 -12.01
CA VAL A 113 -0.26 -10.49 -10.67
C VAL A 113 -1.33 -9.40 -10.70
N GLY A 114 -1.07 -8.27 -11.33
CA GLY A 114 -1.99 -7.14 -11.41
C GLY A 114 -3.31 -7.47 -12.11
N LYS A 115 -3.33 -8.42 -13.04
CA LYS A 115 -4.58 -8.91 -13.65
C LYS A 115 -5.51 -9.60 -12.65
N ILE A 116 -4.96 -10.17 -11.59
CA ILE A 116 -5.76 -10.74 -10.50
C ILE A 116 -6.35 -9.61 -9.66
N CYS A 117 -5.59 -8.54 -9.45
CA CYS A 117 -6.12 -7.34 -8.80
C CYS A 117 -7.30 -6.75 -9.62
N ASP A 118 -7.19 -6.73 -10.94
CA ASP A 118 -8.28 -6.30 -11.84
C ASP A 118 -9.50 -7.23 -11.75
N GLU A 119 -9.30 -8.54 -11.69
CA GLU A 119 -10.37 -9.55 -11.64
C GLU A 119 -11.27 -9.38 -10.40
N TYR A 120 -10.69 -8.94 -9.27
CA TYR A 120 -11.40 -8.76 -8.00
C TYR A 120 -11.61 -7.30 -7.60
N ASP A 121 -11.39 -6.35 -8.52
CA ASP A 121 -11.62 -4.91 -8.31
C ASP A 121 -10.87 -4.36 -7.08
N PHE A 122 -9.57 -4.62 -7.00
CA PHE A 122 -8.74 -4.14 -5.91
C PHE A 122 -8.68 -2.61 -5.92
N TYR A 123 -8.67 -2.01 -4.74
CA TYR A 123 -8.68 -0.56 -4.58
C TYR A 123 -7.37 0.10 -5.01
N TRP A 124 -6.24 -0.57 -4.75
CA TRP A 124 -4.94 -0.27 -5.36
C TRP A 124 -4.02 -1.49 -5.36
N TYR A 125 -3.00 -1.40 -6.21
CA TYR A 125 -1.87 -2.29 -6.29
C TYR A 125 -0.59 -1.47 -6.02
N GLU A 126 0.09 -1.73 -4.88
CA GLU A 126 1.19 -0.95 -4.35
C GLU A 126 2.54 -1.60 -4.66
N ASP A 127 3.54 -0.78 -4.98
CA ASP A 127 4.95 -1.15 -5.20
C ASP A 127 5.13 -2.48 -5.98
N PRO A 128 4.65 -2.55 -7.23
CA PRO A 128 4.42 -3.81 -7.95
C PRO A 128 5.63 -4.69 -8.15
N TYR A 129 6.81 -4.13 -8.51
CA TYR A 129 7.95 -4.92 -8.92
C TYR A 129 9.29 -4.31 -8.47
N LYS A 130 10.39 -5.02 -8.75
CA LYS A 130 11.74 -4.79 -8.22
C LYS A 130 12.46 -3.58 -8.83
N ASP A 131 11.78 -2.46 -8.91
CA ASP A 131 12.32 -1.17 -9.31
C ASP A 131 12.48 -0.19 -8.13
N GLY A 132 12.09 -0.63 -6.93
CA GLY A 132 12.05 0.20 -5.73
C GLY A 132 10.94 1.26 -5.74
N GLY A 133 9.90 1.09 -6.56
CA GLY A 133 8.78 2.04 -6.67
C GLY A 133 9.18 3.38 -7.31
N VAL A 134 10.31 3.44 -8.05
CA VAL A 134 10.85 4.70 -8.57
C VAL A 134 10.83 4.84 -10.09
N SER A 135 10.53 3.77 -10.83
CA SER A 135 10.48 3.81 -12.30
C SER A 135 9.20 4.45 -12.82
N ILE A 136 9.26 5.71 -13.23
CA ILE A 136 8.12 6.39 -13.86
C ILE A 136 7.62 5.60 -15.06
N ASN A 137 8.50 5.26 -16.00
CA ASN A 137 8.11 4.57 -17.24
C ASN A 137 7.49 3.18 -16.96
N GLY A 138 8.06 2.41 -16.05
CA GLY A 138 7.56 1.07 -15.75
C GLY A 138 6.19 1.11 -15.08
N ASN A 139 6.02 1.95 -14.09
CA ASN A 139 4.73 2.09 -13.39
C ASN A 139 3.65 2.75 -14.27
N GLN A 140 4.04 3.65 -15.20
CA GLN A 140 3.15 4.19 -16.22
C GLN A 140 2.63 3.08 -17.16
N VAL A 141 3.49 2.12 -17.56
CA VAL A 141 3.07 0.96 -18.36
C VAL A 141 2.09 0.09 -17.60
N LEU A 142 2.28 -0.14 -16.30
CA LEU A 142 1.33 -0.86 -15.45
C LEU A 142 -0.02 -0.13 -15.41
N SER A 143 -0.01 1.16 -15.10
CA SER A 143 -1.21 2.01 -15.03
C SER A 143 -2.00 2.04 -16.35
N GLN A 144 -1.33 1.91 -17.50
CA GLN A 144 -1.97 1.86 -18.81
C GLN A 144 -2.58 0.49 -19.15
N LYS A 145 -2.10 -0.58 -18.52
CA LYS A 145 -2.47 -1.97 -18.85
C LYS A 145 -3.40 -2.61 -17.84
N LEU A 146 -3.49 -2.05 -16.65
CA LEU A 146 -4.32 -2.52 -15.56
C LEU A 146 -5.44 -1.52 -15.28
N SER A 147 -6.58 -2.01 -14.85
CA SER A 147 -7.68 -1.19 -14.36
C SER A 147 -7.53 -0.84 -12.88
N THR A 148 -6.85 -1.69 -12.13
CA THR A 148 -6.51 -1.42 -10.72
C THR A 148 -5.52 -0.26 -10.62
N PRO A 149 -5.85 0.78 -9.84
CA PRO A 149 -4.93 1.90 -9.65
C PRO A 149 -3.58 1.48 -9.06
N ILE A 150 -2.50 2.00 -9.64
CA ILE A 150 -1.15 1.79 -9.11
C ILE A 150 -0.85 2.82 -8.04
N LEU A 151 -0.28 2.38 -6.93
CA LEU A 151 0.26 3.22 -5.88
C LEU A 151 1.76 2.96 -5.76
N VAL A 152 2.55 4.00 -5.90
CA VAL A 152 3.99 4.00 -5.60
C VAL A 152 4.34 5.26 -4.83
N GLY A 153 5.52 5.30 -4.23
CA GLY A 153 6.00 6.50 -3.57
C GLY A 153 6.59 6.27 -2.18
N GLU A 154 6.49 5.08 -1.59
CA GLU A 154 7.09 4.80 -0.28
C GLU A 154 8.60 5.06 -0.29
N HIS A 155 9.27 4.72 -1.38
CA HIS A 155 10.72 4.84 -1.50
C HIS A 155 11.19 6.16 -2.12
N ILE A 156 10.30 7.07 -2.47
CA ILE A 156 10.61 8.39 -3.00
C ILE A 156 10.91 9.34 -1.85
N ARG A 157 11.96 10.16 -2.00
CA ARG A 157 12.51 10.99 -0.93
C ARG A 157 12.36 12.50 -1.17
N ASN A 158 11.66 12.91 -2.22
CA ASN A 158 11.49 14.31 -2.56
C ASN A 158 10.16 14.58 -3.26
N LEU A 159 9.69 15.81 -3.09
CA LEU A 159 8.41 16.28 -3.62
C LEU A 159 8.37 16.24 -5.14
N GLU A 160 9.44 16.64 -5.81
CA GLU A 160 9.50 16.76 -7.27
C GLU A 160 9.25 15.41 -7.95
N THR A 161 9.92 14.36 -7.47
CA THR A 161 9.73 13.00 -8.01
C THR A 161 8.32 12.48 -7.70
N SER A 162 7.77 12.76 -6.52
CA SER A 162 6.39 12.39 -6.18
C SER A 162 5.38 13.07 -7.11
N VAL A 163 5.58 14.34 -7.41
CA VAL A 163 4.77 15.07 -8.40
C VAL A 163 4.92 14.48 -9.80
N ASP A 164 6.14 14.18 -10.21
CA ASP A 164 6.42 13.57 -11.52
C ASP A 164 5.73 12.21 -11.68
N MET A 165 5.69 11.38 -10.64
CA MET A 165 4.95 10.12 -10.64
C MET A 165 3.46 10.32 -10.92
N LEU A 166 2.84 11.29 -10.27
CA LEU A 166 1.42 11.60 -10.45
C LEU A 166 1.13 12.22 -11.82
N VAL A 167 1.91 13.23 -12.23
CA VAL A 167 1.70 13.95 -13.49
C VAL A 167 1.91 13.06 -14.70
N ASN A 168 2.85 12.12 -14.63
CA ASN A 168 3.10 11.15 -15.69
C ASN A 168 2.17 9.91 -15.61
N GLY A 169 1.26 9.83 -14.64
CA GLY A 169 0.36 8.70 -14.50
C GLY A 169 1.04 7.39 -14.12
N ALA A 170 2.16 7.46 -13.44
CA ALA A 170 2.86 6.30 -12.89
C ALA A 170 2.28 5.88 -11.52
N SER A 171 1.69 6.83 -10.80
CA SER A 171 0.91 6.57 -9.59
C SER A 171 -0.44 7.26 -9.71
N PHE A 172 -1.49 6.61 -9.20
CA PHE A 172 -2.83 7.18 -9.17
C PHE A 172 -3.11 7.97 -7.89
N PHE A 173 -2.45 7.59 -6.80
CA PHE A 173 -2.59 8.21 -5.50
C PHE A 173 -1.31 8.94 -5.10
N SER A 174 -1.46 10.03 -4.34
CA SER A 174 -0.35 10.63 -3.62
C SER A 174 -0.15 9.89 -2.30
N ARG A 175 1.09 9.55 -2.01
CA ARG A 175 1.54 9.07 -0.71
C ARG A 175 2.40 10.15 -0.06
N ALA A 176 2.21 10.37 1.23
CA ALA A 176 3.05 11.24 2.03
C ALA A 176 3.51 10.49 3.28
N ASP A 177 4.79 10.51 3.54
CA ASP A 177 5.41 9.93 4.71
C ASP A 177 6.44 10.91 5.26
N PRO A 178 6.13 11.62 6.35
CA PRO A 178 7.02 12.65 6.89
C PRO A 178 8.41 12.14 7.27
N ASP A 179 8.56 10.86 7.55
CA ASP A 179 9.88 10.29 7.84
C ASP A 179 10.71 10.12 6.57
N TYR A 180 10.11 9.63 5.51
CA TYR A 180 10.75 9.44 4.22
C TYR A 180 10.86 10.73 3.40
N ASP A 181 9.87 11.60 3.47
CA ASP A 181 9.81 12.84 2.68
C ASP A 181 10.66 13.98 3.27
N GLY A 182 11.34 13.73 4.39
CA GLY A 182 12.26 14.68 5.02
C GLY A 182 11.66 15.49 6.16
N GLY A 183 10.35 15.43 6.39
CA GLY A 183 9.67 16.12 7.47
C GLY A 183 8.21 16.47 7.15
N ILE A 184 7.63 17.24 8.06
CA ILE A 184 6.28 17.80 7.91
C ILE A 184 6.33 19.15 7.17
N THR A 185 7.46 19.86 7.30
CA THR A 185 7.72 21.17 6.65
C THR A 185 8.04 20.98 5.14
#